data_2a47a54061d0ffeb80457decdfbeca8d
#
_entry.id   2a47a54061d0ffeb80457decdfbeca8d
#
_cell.length_a   1.000
_cell.length_b   1.000
_cell.length_c   1.000
_cell.angle_alpha   90.00
_cell.angle_beta   90.00
_cell.angle_gamma   90.00
#
_symmetry.space_group_name_H-M   'P 1'
#
loop_
_entity.id
_entity.type
_entity.pdbx_description
1 polymer ?
#
loop_
_entity_poly.entity_id
_entity_poly.type
_entity_poly.pdbx_seq_one_letter_code
_entity_poly.pdbx_strand_id
1 'polypeptide(L)'
;MTTSFREAVNGLDEASFQALYGRWDPLTPEQISDLLAGCGARWIVAGGRAARVGAPPRDHADIDISIRVADVGLIRAVMRDWHLWEVDDGALKPLLPGVALTPDCEELWVRHDAGQPWRFEFLLDRYSTDDEWVYKRDPRVRLPWQRAVHTVGAVEYLRPELALLFKAKNDRPKDRADLLAARLDRSGRAWLADTLDQLGHDEWARLTRSGETSESDGAATEAAAGATELID
;
A
#
# COMPACT_ATOMS: atom_id res chain seq x y z
N MET A 1 -11.05 -29.63 12.43
CA MET A 1 -11.24 -28.24 11.96
C MET A 1 -10.62 -28.18 10.58
N THR A 2 -11.36 -27.82 9.56
CA THR A 2 -10.82 -27.71 8.20
C THR A 2 -10.24 -26.31 8.06
N THR A 3 -8.93 -26.21 7.83
CA THR A 3 -8.26 -24.92 7.53
C THR A 3 -8.85 -24.37 6.25
N SER A 4 -9.21 -23.08 6.21
CA SER A 4 -9.65 -22.43 4.98
C SER A 4 -8.51 -22.38 3.95
N PHE A 5 -8.85 -22.32 2.67
CA PHE A 5 -7.84 -22.21 1.61
C PHE A 5 -6.93 -20.99 1.80
N ARG A 6 -7.51 -19.85 2.17
CA ARG A 6 -6.79 -18.62 2.47
C ARG A 6 -5.80 -18.76 3.64
N GLU A 7 -6.20 -19.45 4.72
CA GLU A 7 -5.29 -19.72 5.86
C GLU A 7 -4.14 -20.65 5.44
N ALA A 8 -4.42 -21.66 4.61
CA ALA A 8 -3.39 -22.56 4.11
C ALA A 8 -2.36 -21.81 3.24
N VAL A 9 -2.81 -20.92 2.35
CA VAL A 9 -1.92 -20.10 1.50
C VAL A 9 -1.10 -19.12 2.35
N ASN A 10 -1.70 -18.46 3.33
CA ASN A 10 -1.00 -17.54 4.23
C ASN A 10 0.03 -18.23 5.14
N GLY A 11 -0.05 -19.55 5.31
CA GLY A 11 0.90 -20.35 6.07
C GLY A 11 2.09 -20.86 5.25
N LEU A 12 2.13 -20.62 3.93
CA LEU A 12 3.26 -21.02 3.10
C LEU A 12 4.51 -20.16 3.40
N ASP A 13 5.68 -20.80 3.41
CA ASP A 13 6.93 -20.06 3.32
C ASP A 13 7.13 -19.48 1.90
N GLU A 14 8.06 -18.55 1.77
CA GLU A 14 8.31 -17.86 0.50
C GLU A 14 8.66 -18.83 -0.65
N ALA A 15 9.47 -19.85 -0.37
CA ALA A 15 9.86 -20.81 -1.40
C ALA A 15 8.67 -21.67 -1.88
N SER A 16 7.83 -22.13 -0.97
CA SER A 16 6.61 -22.86 -1.27
C SER A 16 5.59 -22.00 -2.00
N PHE A 17 5.45 -20.74 -1.59
CA PHE A 17 4.59 -19.78 -2.25
C PHE A 17 5.03 -19.54 -3.69
N GLN A 18 6.32 -19.26 -3.93
CA GLN A 18 6.85 -19.06 -5.28
C GLN A 18 6.79 -20.32 -6.14
N ALA A 19 6.97 -21.51 -5.56
CA ALA A 19 6.84 -22.77 -6.30
C ALA A 19 5.40 -22.99 -6.79
N LEU A 20 4.40 -22.56 -6.02
CA LEU A 20 2.99 -22.72 -6.34
C LEU A 20 2.47 -21.64 -7.28
N TYR A 21 2.78 -20.37 -7.01
CA TYR A 21 2.20 -19.21 -7.71
C TYR A 21 3.15 -18.57 -8.73
N GLY A 22 4.43 -18.92 -8.71
CA GLY A 22 5.46 -18.27 -9.50
C GLY A 22 6.19 -17.18 -8.72
N ARG A 23 7.38 -16.85 -9.20
CA ARG A 23 8.24 -15.84 -8.57
C ARG A 23 7.73 -14.42 -8.86
N TRP A 24 8.11 -13.50 -7.98
CA TRP A 24 7.96 -12.06 -8.16
C TRP A 24 9.28 -11.41 -8.57
N ASP A 25 9.18 -10.42 -9.43
CA ASP A 25 10.27 -9.51 -9.82
C ASP A 25 9.62 -8.15 -10.13
N PRO A 26 9.32 -7.35 -9.08
CA PRO A 26 8.44 -6.20 -9.20
C PRO A 26 9.08 -5.08 -10.03
N LEU A 27 8.24 -4.38 -10.79
CA LEU A 27 8.61 -3.12 -11.43
C LEU A 27 8.88 -2.04 -10.38
N THR A 28 9.66 -1.02 -10.76
CA THR A 28 9.76 0.20 -9.95
C THR A 28 8.52 1.08 -10.16
N PRO A 29 8.22 1.99 -9.22
CA PRO A 29 7.13 2.95 -9.40
C PRO A 29 7.26 3.78 -10.69
N GLU A 30 8.48 4.13 -11.08
CA GLU A 30 8.77 4.90 -12.30
C GLU A 30 8.45 4.06 -13.56
N GLN A 31 8.84 2.78 -13.58
CA GLN A 31 8.52 1.87 -14.68
C GLN A 31 7.00 1.67 -14.82
N ILE A 32 6.26 1.64 -13.71
CA ILE A 32 4.80 1.59 -13.72
C ILE A 32 4.23 2.92 -14.25
N SER A 33 4.82 4.05 -13.86
CA SER A 33 4.42 5.36 -14.38
C SER A 33 4.56 5.43 -15.90
N ASP A 34 5.67 4.93 -16.45
CA ASP A 34 5.89 4.86 -17.90
C ASP A 34 4.89 3.91 -18.58
N LEU A 35 4.63 2.74 -17.98
CA LEU A 35 3.70 1.73 -18.50
C LEU A 35 2.25 2.24 -18.56
N LEU A 36 1.82 2.98 -17.55
CA LEU A 36 0.46 3.50 -17.41
C LEU A 36 0.31 4.93 -17.95
N ALA A 37 1.35 5.49 -18.57
CA ALA A 37 1.31 6.83 -19.11
C ALA A 37 0.16 7.00 -20.11
N GLY A 38 -0.65 8.04 -19.90
CA GLY A 38 -1.78 8.37 -20.79
C GLY A 38 -2.96 7.40 -20.72
N CYS A 39 -3.03 6.47 -19.76
CA CYS A 39 -4.16 5.55 -19.62
C CYS A 39 -5.49 6.25 -19.27
N GLY A 40 -5.44 7.49 -18.75
CA GLY A 40 -6.62 8.26 -18.35
C GLY A 40 -7.24 7.82 -17.01
N ALA A 41 -6.71 6.76 -16.39
CA ALA A 41 -7.12 6.30 -15.06
C ALA A 41 -6.28 6.96 -13.98
N ARG A 42 -6.88 7.19 -12.80
CA ARG A 42 -6.10 7.48 -11.58
C ARG A 42 -5.52 6.17 -11.03
N TRP A 43 -4.24 6.17 -10.80
CA TRP A 43 -3.54 5.10 -10.10
C TRP A 43 -2.56 5.67 -9.08
N ILE A 44 -2.35 4.98 -7.99
CA ILE A 44 -1.43 5.38 -6.91
C ILE A 44 -0.67 4.18 -6.39
N VAL A 45 0.58 4.37 -5.99
CA VAL A 45 1.33 3.35 -5.26
C VAL A 45 0.75 3.24 -3.85
N ALA A 46 0.44 2.02 -3.41
CA ALA A 46 -0.17 1.71 -2.12
C ALA A 46 0.74 0.81 -1.26
N GLY A 47 0.14 0.08 -0.33
CA GLY A 47 0.74 -0.99 0.44
C GLY A 47 2.00 -0.62 1.21
N GLY A 48 2.97 -1.52 1.18
CA GLY A 48 4.21 -1.39 1.95
C GLY A 48 5.09 -0.24 1.50
N ARG A 49 5.18 0.02 0.20
CA ARG A 49 5.98 1.13 -0.35
C ARG A 49 5.40 2.49 0.04
N ALA A 50 4.09 2.63 0.00
CA ALA A 50 3.41 3.86 0.42
C ALA A 50 3.55 4.12 1.92
N ALA A 51 3.44 3.09 2.77
CA ALA A 51 3.64 3.21 4.21
C ALA A 51 5.04 3.71 4.60
N ARG A 52 6.03 3.55 3.72
CA ARG A 52 7.44 3.90 3.97
C ARG A 52 7.97 5.02 3.09
N VAL A 53 7.12 5.78 2.46
CA VAL A 53 7.56 6.97 1.70
C VAL A 53 8.37 7.91 2.62
N GLY A 54 9.59 8.26 2.17
CA GLY A 54 10.53 9.08 2.93
C GLY A 54 11.24 8.37 4.09
N ALA A 55 10.91 7.11 4.38
CA ALA A 55 11.60 6.28 5.40
C ALA A 55 12.68 5.42 4.74
N PRO A 56 13.60 4.82 5.53
CA PRO A 56 14.57 3.86 5.01
C PRO A 56 13.86 2.72 4.27
N PRO A 57 14.31 2.38 3.06
CA PRO A 57 13.69 1.31 2.29
C PRO A 57 13.86 -0.04 3.01
N ARG A 58 12.92 -0.94 2.78
CA ARG A 58 13.09 -2.37 3.03
C ARG A 58 12.81 -3.12 1.73
N ASP A 59 13.25 -4.36 1.66
CA ASP A 59 12.90 -5.22 0.55
C ASP A 59 11.39 -5.47 0.53
N HIS A 60 10.80 -5.26 -0.63
CA HIS A 60 9.42 -5.56 -0.94
C HIS A 60 9.41 -6.60 -2.05
N ALA A 61 8.76 -7.74 -1.78
CA ALA A 61 8.60 -8.80 -2.76
C ALA A 61 7.66 -8.38 -3.90
N ASP A 62 6.77 -7.43 -3.62
CA ASP A 62 5.68 -6.97 -4.47
C ASP A 62 5.64 -5.44 -4.58
N ILE A 63 4.77 -4.94 -5.43
CA ILE A 63 4.36 -3.53 -5.47
C ILE A 63 2.86 -3.46 -5.69
N ASP A 64 2.19 -2.78 -4.78
CA ASP A 64 0.74 -2.58 -4.77
C ASP A 64 0.38 -1.29 -5.50
N ILE A 65 -0.50 -1.36 -6.49
CA ILE A 65 -1.03 -0.20 -7.22
C ILE A 65 -2.55 -0.14 -7.00
N SER A 66 -3.03 0.89 -6.34
CA SER A 66 -4.48 1.08 -6.18
C SER A 66 -5.06 1.78 -7.41
N ILE A 67 -6.14 1.21 -7.93
CA ILE A 67 -6.96 1.76 -9.01
C ILE A 67 -8.44 1.60 -8.68
N ARG A 68 -9.30 2.47 -9.20
CA ARG A 68 -10.74 2.28 -9.06
C ARG A 68 -11.23 1.17 -9.99
N VAL A 69 -12.19 0.39 -9.52
CA VAL A 69 -12.85 -0.64 -10.37
C VAL A 69 -13.43 -0.03 -11.63
N ALA A 70 -13.97 1.19 -11.56
CA ALA A 70 -14.52 1.92 -12.71
C ALA A 70 -13.47 2.15 -13.81
N ASP A 71 -12.18 2.23 -13.46
CA ASP A 71 -11.09 2.56 -14.37
C ASP A 71 -10.40 1.29 -14.95
N VAL A 72 -10.78 0.09 -14.52
CA VAL A 72 -10.17 -1.18 -15.01
C VAL A 72 -10.21 -1.29 -16.53
N GLY A 73 -11.27 -0.80 -17.17
CA GLY A 73 -11.36 -0.78 -18.63
C GLY A 73 -10.28 0.07 -19.32
N LEU A 74 -9.96 1.22 -18.74
CA LEU A 74 -8.89 2.11 -19.23
C LEU A 74 -7.51 1.46 -19.06
N ILE A 75 -7.27 0.83 -17.92
CA ILE A 75 -6.03 0.09 -17.66
C ILE A 75 -5.86 -1.06 -18.65
N ARG A 76 -6.90 -1.85 -18.88
CA ARG A 76 -6.85 -2.98 -19.84
C ARG A 76 -6.54 -2.52 -21.27
N ALA A 77 -6.97 -1.33 -21.65
CA ALA A 77 -6.72 -0.79 -22.98
C ALA A 77 -5.22 -0.51 -23.24
N VAL A 78 -4.48 -0.04 -22.24
CA VAL A 78 -3.02 0.19 -22.35
C VAL A 78 -2.22 -1.08 -22.08
N MET A 79 -2.78 -2.03 -21.34
CA MET A 79 -2.12 -3.28 -20.94
C MET A 79 -2.55 -4.49 -21.77
N ARG A 80 -2.99 -4.30 -23.02
CA ARG A 80 -3.51 -5.39 -23.88
C ARG A 80 -2.51 -6.52 -24.14
N ASP A 81 -1.21 -6.24 -24.04
CA ASP A 81 -0.12 -7.21 -24.22
C ASP A 81 0.35 -7.83 -22.91
N TRP A 82 -0.36 -7.58 -21.81
CA TRP A 82 -0.08 -8.09 -20.48
C TRP A 82 -1.16 -9.06 -20.02
N HIS A 83 -0.77 -10.02 -19.21
CA HIS A 83 -1.68 -10.98 -18.59
C HIS A 83 -2.09 -10.48 -17.20
N LEU A 84 -3.38 -10.22 -17.04
CA LEU A 84 -4.01 -9.88 -15.78
C LEU A 84 -4.72 -11.12 -15.22
N TRP A 85 -4.59 -11.35 -13.92
CA TRP A 85 -5.18 -12.48 -13.24
C TRP A 85 -5.94 -12.02 -12.00
N GLU A 86 -7.22 -12.36 -11.93
CA GLU A 86 -8.02 -12.17 -10.73
C GLU A 86 -7.50 -13.04 -9.60
N VAL A 87 -7.41 -12.48 -8.39
CA VAL A 87 -7.08 -13.21 -7.16
C VAL A 87 -8.35 -13.32 -6.34
N ASP A 88 -8.77 -14.54 -6.08
CA ASP A 88 -9.97 -14.85 -5.31
C ASP A 88 -9.64 -15.93 -4.28
N ASP A 89 -9.60 -15.54 -3.01
CA ASP A 89 -9.29 -16.40 -1.86
C ASP A 89 -8.03 -17.30 -2.06
N GLY A 90 -7.01 -16.72 -2.74
CA GLY A 90 -5.77 -17.42 -3.07
C GLY A 90 -5.78 -18.20 -4.39
N ALA A 91 -6.92 -18.33 -5.06
CA ALA A 91 -7.00 -18.89 -6.41
C ALA A 91 -6.69 -17.80 -7.45
N LEU A 92 -5.98 -18.18 -8.51
CA LEU A 92 -5.67 -17.31 -9.64
C LEU A 92 -6.53 -17.69 -10.85
N LYS A 93 -7.24 -16.71 -11.42
CA LYS A 93 -8.09 -16.87 -12.59
C LYS A 93 -7.70 -15.84 -13.65
N PRO A 94 -7.36 -16.27 -14.90
CA PRO A 94 -6.98 -15.32 -15.94
C PRO A 94 -8.15 -14.41 -16.33
N LEU A 95 -7.93 -13.12 -16.35
CA LEU A 95 -8.89 -12.12 -16.83
C LEU A 95 -8.74 -11.96 -18.35
N LEU A 96 -9.50 -12.76 -19.11
CA LEU A 96 -9.39 -12.81 -20.57
C LEU A 96 -9.90 -11.52 -21.23
N PRO A 97 -9.39 -11.15 -22.43
CA PRO A 97 -9.92 -10.04 -23.22
C PRO A 97 -11.43 -10.17 -23.43
N GLY A 98 -12.16 -9.07 -23.24
CA GLY A 98 -13.62 -9.04 -23.38
C GLY A 98 -14.43 -9.68 -22.24
N VAL A 99 -13.78 -10.36 -21.30
CA VAL A 99 -14.45 -10.91 -20.12
C VAL A 99 -14.58 -9.82 -19.04
N ALA A 100 -15.76 -9.72 -18.44
CA ALA A 100 -15.99 -8.82 -17.32
C ALA A 100 -15.22 -9.28 -16.07
N LEU A 101 -14.78 -8.30 -15.27
CA LEU A 101 -14.21 -8.55 -13.95
C LEU A 101 -15.25 -9.24 -13.06
N THR A 102 -14.82 -10.23 -12.27
CA THR A 102 -15.69 -10.85 -11.25
C THR A 102 -16.16 -9.77 -10.26
N PRO A 103 -17.47 -9.72 -9.89
CA PRO A 103 -18.01 -8.60 -9.09
C PRO A 103 -17.26 -8.32 -7.79
N ASP A 104 -16.81 -9.35 -7.09
CA ASP A 104 -16.14 -9.21 -5.79
C ASP A 104 -14.61 -9.31 -5.88
N CYS A 105 -14.04 -9.32 -7.08
CA CYS A 105 -12.58 -9.32 -7.25
C CYS A 105 -11.97 -8.07 -6.58
N GLU A 106 -11.03 -8.27 -5.69
CA GLU A 106 -10.34 -7.18 -4.97
C GLU A 106 -8.92 -6.93 -5.47
N GLU A 107 -8.32 -7.89 -6.18
CA GLU A 107 -6.91 -7.86 -6.57
C GLU A 107 -6.73 -8.44 -7.97
N LEU A 108 -5.81 -7.83 -8.75
CA LEU A 108 -5.34 -8.36 -10.03
C LEU A 108 -3.82 -8.47 -9.99
N TRP A 109 -3.29 -9.68 -10.18
CA TRP A 109 -1.86 -9.86 -10.39
C TRP A 109 -1.50 -9.74 -11.86
N VAL A 110 -0.35 -9.12 -12.13
CA VAL A 110 0.05 -8.72 -13.47
C VAL A 110 1.42 -9.27 -13.81
N ARG A 111 1.52 -9.90 -14.98
CA ARG A 111 2.77 -10.33 -15.61
C ARG A 111 2.69 -10.17 -17.12
N HIS A 112 3.84 -10.13 -17.78
CA HIS A 112 3.86 -9.95 -19.23
C HIS A 112 3.31 -11.18 -19.97
N ASP A 113 3.72 -12.38 -19.56
CA ASP A 113 3.24 -13.65 -20.09
C ASP A 113 3.38 -14.79 -19.05
N ALA A 114 2.89 -15.99 -19.39
CA ALA A 114 2.82 -17.11 -18.47
C ALA A 114 4.18 -17.61 -17.97
N GLY A 115 5.26 -17.39 -18.69
CA GLY A 115 6.62 -17.80 -18.34
C GLY A 115 7.40 -16.74 -17.53
N GLN A 116 6.82 -15.56 -17.37
CA GLN A 116 7.48 -14.43 -16.71
C GLN A 116 7.05 -14.29 -15.25
N PRO A 117 7.88 -13.64 -14.41
CA PRO A 117 7.51 -13.35 -13.02
C PRO A 117 6.34 -12.36 -12.94
N TRP A 118 5.67 -12.35 -11.78
CA TRP A 118 4.73 -11.31 -11.42
C TRP A 118 5.46 -9.98 -11.29
N ARG A 119 4.88 -8.92 -11.84
CA ARG A 119 5.53 -7.61 -11.94
C ARG A 119 4.94 -6.58 -10.99
N PHE A 120 3.65 -6.65 -10.71
CA PHE A 120 2.92 -5.82 -9.75
C PHE A 120 1.51 -6.36 -9.56
N GLU A 121 0.81 -5.81 -8.56
CA GLU A 121 -0.61 -6.08 -8.39
C GLU A 121 -1.44 -4.81 -8.38
N PHE A 122 -2.66 -4.91 -8.89
CA PHE A 122 -3.67 -3.88 -8.71
C PHE A 122 -4.55 -4.22 -7.51
N LEU A 123 -4.66 -3.28 -6.58
CA LEU A 123 -5.67 -3.27 -5.53
C LEU A 123 -6.89 -2.52 -6.04
N LEU A 124 -8.02 -3.21 -6.14
CA LEU A 124 -9.25 -2.69 -6.74
C LEU A 124 -10.09 -1.92 -5.72
N ASP A 125 -10.22 -0.63 -5.92
CA ASP A 125 -11.00 0.28 -5.08
C ASP A 125 -12.41 0.48 -5.67
N ARG A 126 -13.43 0.07 -4.90
CA ARG A 126 -14.86 0.17 -5.26
C ARG A 126 -15.56 1.35 -4.65
N TYR A 127 -14.92 2.05 -3.70
CA TYR A 127 -15.58 3.02 -2.84
C TYR A 127 -15.17 4.45 -3.14
N SER A 128 -13.94 4.67 -3.58
CA SER A 128 -13.45 6.00 -3.95
C SER A 128 -14.13 6.52 -5.23
N THR A 129 -14.32 7.83 -5.28
CA THR A 129 -14.93 8.57 -6.39
C THR A 129 -13.88 9.39 -7.15
N ASP A 130 -14.29 10.24 -8.08
CA ASP A 130 -13.39 11.20 -8.73
C ASP A 130 -12.85 12.26 -7.76
N ASP A 131 -13.62 12.59 -6.72
CA ASP A 131 -13.31 13.66 -5.78
C ASP A 131 -12.68 13.20 -4.48
N GLU A 132 -13.03 11.98 -4.01
CA GLU A 132 -12.68 11.49 -2.68
C GLU A 132 -12.09 10.08 -2.71
N TRP A 133 -11.03 9.90 -1.90
CA TRP A 133 -10.59 8.60 -1.44
C TRP A 133 -11.46 8.12 -0.28
N VAL A 134 -11.85 6.84 -0.29
CA VAL A 134 -12.69 6.24 0.73
C VAL A 134 -12.04 4.95 1.26
N TYR A 135 -11.96 4.83 2.58
CA TYR A 135 -11.44 3.62 3.22
C TYR A 135 -12.41 2.44 3.05
N LYS A 136 -12.04 1.41 2.30
CA LYS A 136 -12.94 0.31 1.93
C LYS A 136 -13.53 -0.48 3.11
N ARG A 137 -12.89 -0.44 4.29
CA ARG A 137 -13.34 -1.18 5.48
C ARG A 137 -14.30 -0.39 6.35
N ASP A 138 -14.30 0.94 6.24
CA ASP A 138 -15.26 1.84 6.86
C ASP A 138 -15.45 3.11 6.01
N PRO A 139 -16.50 3.19 5.21
CA PRO A 139 -16.74 4.32 4.32
C PRO A 139 -16.99 5.68 4.99
N ARG A 140 -17.09 5.71 6.34
CA ARG A 140 -17.11 6.96 7.09
C ARG A 140 -15.75 7.66 7.08
N VAL A 141 -14.68 6.89 6.90
CA VAL A 141 -13.32 7.42 6.75
C VAL A 141 -13.08 7.74 5.28
N ARG A 142 -13.13 9.02 4.95
CA ARG A 142 -12.95 9.56 3.61
C ARG A 142 -12.18 10.86 3.62
N LEU A 143 -11.46 11.14 2.54
CA LEU A 143 -10.66 12.34 2.37
C LEU A 143 -10.70 12.81 0.92
N PRO A 144 -10.67 14.13 0.64
CA PRO A 144 -10.36 14.61 -0.69
C PRO A 144 -9.02 14.04 -1.18
N TRP A 145 -8.91 13.73 -2.48
CA TRP A 145 -7.70 13.12 -3.04
C TRP A 145 -6.43 13.89 -2.72
N GLN A 146 -6.47 15.24 -2.70
CA GLN A 146 -5.32 16.09 -2.37
C GLN A 146 -4.77 15.83 -0.95
N ARG A 147 -5.60 15.27 -0.07
CA ARG A 147 -5.22 14.87 1.29
C ARG A 147 -4.93 13.38 1.42
N ALA A 148 -5.22 12.58 0.40
CA ALA A 148 -5.00 11.15 0.41
C ALA A 148 -3.69 10.75 -0.26
N VAL A 149 -3.13 11.60 -1.12
CA VAL A 149 -1.92 11.29 -1.88
C VAL A 149 -0.72 12.14 -1.48
N HIS A 150 0.45 11.59 -1.72
CA HIS A 150 1.75 12.23 -1.60
C HIS A 150 2.52 12.00 -2.89
N THR A 151 3.03 13.06 -3.52
CA THR A 151 3.73 12.97 -4.80
C THR A 151 5.24 12.94 -4.61
N VAL A 152 5.91 11.98 -5.22
CA VAL A 152 7.37 11.88 -5.29
C VAL A 152 7.77 11.80 -6.77
N GLY A 153 8.46 12.82 -7.27
CA GLY A 153 8.72 12.94 -8.70
C GLY A 153 7.42 13.04 -9.50
N ALA A 154 7.19 12.10 -10.41
CA ALA A 154 5.97 11.99 -11.23
C ALA A 154 4.97 10.96 -10.69
N VAL A 155 5.25 10.32 -9.55
CA VAL A 155 4.45 9.21 -9.01
C VAL A 155 3.64 9.66 -7.79
N GLU A 156 2.35 9.34 -7.79
CA GLU A 156 1.47 9.50 -6.63
C GLU A 156 1.52 8.25 -5.74
N TYR A 157 1.65 8.45 -4.45
CA TYR A 157 1.59 7.42 -3.41
C TYR A 157 0.42 7.69 -2.49
N LEU A 158 -0.24 6.64 -2.03
CA LEU A 158 -1.13 6.77 -0.87
C LEU A 158 -0.32 7.32 0.31
N ARG A 159 -0.84 8.31 1.02
CA ARG A 159 -0.12 8.87 2.18
C ARG A 159 0.18 7.78 3.21
N PRO A 160 1.36 7.83 3.87
CA PRO A 160 1.79 6.79 4.80
C PRO A 160 0.77 6.46 5.87
N GLU A 161 0.10 7.45 6.46
CA GLU A 161 -0.92 7.25 7.48
C GLU A 161 -2.13 6.43 6.96
N LEU A 162 -2.50 6.60 5.69
CA LEU A 162 -3.60 5.84 5.08
C LEU A 162 -3.16 4.39 4.77
N ALA A 163 -1.94 4.21 4.28
CA ALA A 163 -1.38 2.89 4.06
C ALA A 163 -1.23 2.10 5.37
N LEU A 164 -0.81 2.75 6.45
CA LEU A 164 -0.71 2.17 7.79
C LEU A 164 -2.07 1.81 8.38
N LEU A 165 -3.12 2.59 8.09
CA LEU A 165 -4.48 2.27 8.51
C LEU A 165 -4.94 0.91 7.97
N PHE A 166 -4.60 0.57 6.71
CA PHE A 166 -4.87 -0.77 6.17
C PHE A 166 -4.10 -1.89 6.89
N LYS A 167 -2.89 -1.61 7.37
CA LYS A 167 -2.02 -2.60 8.03
C LYS A 167 -2.46 -2.95 9.45
N ALA A 168 -3.08 -2.02 10.15
CA ALA A 168 -3.53 -2.21 11.53
C ALA A 168 -4.44 -3.43 11.73
N LYS A 169 -5.29 -3.77 10.73
CA LYS A 169 -6.17 -4.95 10.81
C LYS A 169 -5.40 -6.27 10.88
N ASN A 170 -4.31 -6.40 10.14
CA ASN A 170 -3.57 -7.66 10.02
C ASN A 170 -2.51 -7.81 11.11
N ASP A 171 -1.99 -6.68 11.61
CA ASP A 171 -1.05 -6.58 12.74
C ASP A 171 0.13 -7.55 12.67
N ARG A 172 0.67 -7.79 11.46
CA ARG A 172 1.82 -8.67 11.27
C ARG A 172 3.10 -7.99 11.76
N PRO A 173 4.15 -8.74 12.15
CA PRO A 173 5.44 -8.14 12.55
C PRO A 173 5.99 -7.11 11.54
N LYS A 174 5.87 -7.40 10.23
CA LYS A 174 6.27 -6.47 9.18
C LYS A 174 5.43 -5.19 9.15
N ASP A 175 4.14 -5.27 9.51
CA ASP A 175 3.25 -4.12 9.53
C ASP A 175 3.58 -3.18 10.71
N ARG A 176 3.91 -3.74 11.88
CA ARG A 176 4.43 -2.99 13.03
C ARG A 176 5.79 -2.34 12.74
N ALA A 177 6.68 -3.04 12.05
CA ALA A 177 7.96 -2.49 11.60
C ALA A 177 7.77 -1.32 10.62
N ASP A 178 6.76 -1.39 9.75
CA ASP A 178 6.41 -0.28 8.85
C ASP A 178 5.87 0.92 9.65
N LEU A 179 5.04 0.72 10.68
CA LEU A 179 4.54 1.80 11.56
C LEU A 179 5.70 2.51 12.29
N LEU A 180 6.61 1.73 12.87
CA LEU A 180 7.74 2.28 13.63
C LEU A 180 8.75 3.04 12.76
N ALA A 181 8.86 2.67 11.49
CA ALA A 181 9.78 3.31 10.56
C ALA A 181 9.14 4.45 9.75
N ALA A 182 7.82 4.57 9.77
CA ALA A 182 7.09 5.56 8.97
C ALA A 182 7.43 6.99 9.38
N ARG A 183 7.62 7.85 8.40
CA ARG A 183 7.81 9.30 8.62
C ARG A 183 6.48 10.02 8.45
N LEU A 184 5.78 10.16 9.56
CA LEU A 184 4.52 10.89 9.63
C LEU A 184 4.77 12.30 10.14
N ASP A 185 4.21 13.29 9.45
CA ASP A 185 4.12 14.63 10.04
C ASP A 185 3.14 14.62 11.24
N ARG A 186 3.16 15.69 12.05
CA ARG A 186 2.31 15.79 13.25
C ARG A 186 0.82 15.60 12.90
N SER A 187 0.36 16.15 11.79
CA SER A 187 -1.05 16.10 11.41
C SER A 187 -1.45 14.69 10.96
N GLY A 188 -0.63 14.02 10.16
CA GLY A 188 -0.85 12.64 9.73
C GLY A 188 -0.81 11.65 10.89
N ARG A 189 0.12 11.84 11.83
CA ARG A 189 0.22 11.04 13.06
C ARG A 189 -1.02 11.17 13.93
N ALA A 190 -1.45 12.41 14.21
CA ALA A 190 -2.65 12.67 14.98
C ALA A 190 -3.89 12.07 14.29
N TRP A 191 -4.04 12.32 12.99
CA TRP A 191 -5.16 11.78 12.22
C TRP A 191 -5.19 10.24 12.26
N LEU A 192 -4.04 9.58 12.08
CA LEU A 192 -3.95 8.12 12.12
C LEU A 192 -4.34 7.59 13.50
N ALA A 193 -3.79 8.17 14.57
CA ALA A 193 -4.07 7.73 15.92
C ALA A 193 -5.57 7.85 16.28
N ASP A 194 -6.19 8.98 15.94
CA ASP A 194 -7.61 9.22 16.21
C ASP A 194 -8.52 8.31 15.38
N THR A 195 -8.14 8.06 14.11
CA THR A 195 -8.87 7.14 13.22
C THR A 195 -8.76 5.71 13.71
N LEU A 196 -7.58 5.28 14.16
CA LEU A 196 -7.37 3.95 14.73
C LEU A 196 -8.21 3.72 16.00
N ASP A 197 -8.29 4.71 16.90
CA ASP A 197 -9.17 4.63 18.08
C ASP A 197 -10.65 4.50 17.67
N GLN A 198 -11.10 5.32 16.72
CA GLN A 198 -12.49 5.25 16.21
C GLN A 198 -12.84 3.89 15.61
N LEU A 199 -11.84 3.18 15.08
CA LEU A 199 -11.99 1.87 14.47
C LEU A 199 -11.70 0.70 15.43
N GLY A 200 -11.37 0.98 16.70
CA GLY A 200 -11.10 -0.04 17.72
C GLY A 200 -9.72 -0.68 17.62
N HIS A 201 -8.75 0.00 17.04
CA HIS A 201 -7.35 -0.42 16.96
C HIS A 201 -6.49 0.26 18.04
N ASP A 202 -6.89 0.18 19.30
CA ASP A 202 -6.34 0.94 20.43
C ASP A 202 -4.84 0.77 20.63
N GLU A 203 -4.31 -0.45 20.41
CA GLU A 203 -2.87 -0.69 20.52
C GLU A 203 -2.08 0.06 19.44
N TRP A 204 -2.55 0.03 18.20
CA TRP A 204 -1.94 0.76 17.10
C TRP A 204 -2.04 2.28 17.29
N ALA A 205 -3.16 2.77 17.80
CA ALA A 205 -3.35 4.17 18.14
C ALA A 205 -2.33 4.63 19.20
N ARG A 206 -2.14 3.82 20.26
CA ARG A 206 -1.14 4.08 21.30
C ARG A 206 0.28 4.08 20.75
N LEU A 207 0.65 3.09 19.93
CA LEU A 207 1.97 3.02 19.29
C LEU A 207 2.21 4.21 18.37
N THR A 208 1.19 4.64 17.63
CA THR A 208 1.27 5.82 16.76
C THR A 208 1.57 7.09 17.56
N ARG A 209 0.95 7.28 18.74
CA ARG A 209 1.20 8.44 19.62
C ARG A 209 2.56 8.40 20.29
N SER A 210 3.03 7.22 20.72
CA SER A 210 4.32 7.10 21.41
C SER A 210 5.53 7.43 20.52
N GLY A 211 5.41 7.36 19.20
CA GLY A 211 6.45 7.80 18.27
C GLY A 211 6.73 9.32 18.31
N GLU A 212 5.88 10.14 18.94
CA GLU A 212 6.14 11.58 19.12
C GLU A 212 7.25 11.87 20.16
N THR A 213 7.39 11.00 21.16
CA THR A 213 8.31 11.27 22.28
C THR A 213 9.79 11.08 21.92
N SER A 214 10.11 10.28 20.92
CA SER A 214 11.51 10.04 20.51
C SER A 214 12.09 11.15 19.61
N GLU A 215 11.28 11.92 18.92
CA GLU A 215 11.75 13.02 18.05
C GLU A 215 11.92 14.34 18.83
N SER A 216 11.13 14.58 19.90
CA SER A 216 11.23 15.78 20.72
C SER A 216 12.45 15.77 21.66
N ASP A 217 12.88 14.60 22.14
CA ASP A 217 14.06 14.48 22.99
C ASP A 217 15.40 14.60 22.21
N GLY A 218 15.41 14.18 20.93
CA GLY A 218 16.57 14.35 20.05
C GLY A 218 16.87 15.80 19.72
N ALA A 219 15.84 16.62 19.45
CA ALA A 219 15.98 18.02 19.11
C ALA A 219 16.38 18.90 20.33
N ALA A 220 15.94 18.52 21.53
CA ALA A 220 16.32 19.24 22.76
C ALA A 220 17.77 18.97 23.16
N THR A 221 18.31 17.80 22.86
CA THR A 221 19.70 17.41 23.20
C THR A 221 20.72 18.04 22.26
N GLU A 222 20.41 18.24 20.97
CA GLU A 222 21.27 18.95 20.04
C GLU A 222 21.33 20.46 20.30
N ALA A 223 20.22 21.08 20.75
CA ALA A 223 20.20 22.49 21.10
C ALA A 223 21.00 22.82 22.38
N ALA A 224 21.12 21.86 23.30
CA ALA A 224 21.90 22.03 24.53
C ALA A 224 23.42 21.83 24.35
N ALA A 225 23.83 21.03 23.34
CA ALA A 225 25.25 20.77 23.04
C ALA A 225 25.94 21.90 22.26
N GLY A 226 25.19 22.77 21.58
CA GLY A 226 25.71 23.89 20.79
C GLY A 226 25.98 25.19 21.57
N ALA A 227 25.73 25.27 22.87
CA ALA A 227 25.84 26.52 23.66
C ALA A 227 27.09 26.62 24.55
N THR A 228 28.06 25.68 24.47
CA THR A 228 29.21 25.67 25.40
C THR A 228 30.59 25.92 24.76
N GLU A 229 30.67 26.35 23.51
CA GLU A 229 31.96 26.69 22.88
C GLU A 229 31.95 28.11 22.31
N LEU A 230 31.96 29.14 23.18
CA LEU A 230 32.41 30.50 22.84
C LEU A 230 32.63 31.35 24.13
N ILE A 231 33.62 30.97 24.96
CA ILE A 231 34.33 31.88 25.84
C ILE A 231 35.72 31.25 26.10
N ASP A 232 36.72 31.66 25.31
CA ASP A 232 38.08 32.06 25.71
C ASP A 232 38.83 32.62 24.49
#